data_9c942d098da4c38963ff7c069cb00a16
#
_entry.id   9c942d098da4c38963ff7c069cb00a16
#
_cell.length_a   1.000
_cell.length_b   1.000
_cell.length_c   1.000
_cell.angle_alpha   90.00
_cell.angle_beta   90.00
_cell.angle_gamma   90.00
#
_symmetry.space_group_name_H-M   'P 1'
#
loop_
_entity.id
_entity.type
_entity.pdbx_description
1 polymer ?
#
loop_
_entity_poly.entity_id
_entity_poly.type
_entity_poly.pdbx_seq_one_letter_code
_entity_poly.pdbx_strand_id
1 'polypeptide(L)'
;MICSICFNVDGTGAYKFVSKNENGDVVLERFADGWAPATIDTITFKYITGSAEIAFESGDLDMANYGATNFEIIKTYDNVVAKEQFVNNLCFVTVNCVEGQPTADLRVRQAIAYCMNTEDLCSIASSDSGKPAYNIATPLIVDYADVADHFDVDVEKANALMTEAGYSESNKLPLTLIVSSSRTDWVSACEVLKEELEQSYFTVNIEEISDTARFDNHDFDLGMIGIGLTSQFRSYEALFNLDTGLNMSGINDADVQAAFASMTDTASTQAAMKVATESLAYIPVYYSTTFYAYDADLNASDMNTQFSAFFYRDFSWNK
;
A
#
# COMPACT_ATOMS: atom_id res chain seq x y z
N MET A 1 -27.23 -5.38 -12.31
CA MET A 1 -28.09 -6.53 -11.87
C MET A 1 -27.31 -7.19 -10.74
N ILE A 2 -27.59 -6.83 -9.46
CA ILE A 2 -26.91 -7.40 -8.29
C ILE A 2 -27.49 -8.80 -8.11
N CYS A 3 -26.61 -9.81 -8.21
CA CYS A 3 -26.98 -11.22 -8.10
C CYS A 3 -27.62 -11.49 -6.73
N SER A 4 -28.89 -11.89 -6.72
CA SER A 4 -29.65 -12.26 -5.51
C SER A 4 -29.08 -13.48 -4.77
N ILE A 5 -28.07 -14.12 -5.33
CA ILE A 5 -27.37 -15.29 -4.76
C ILE A 5 -26.34 -14.89 -3.69
N CYS A 6 -25.91 -13.61 -3.64
CA CYS A 6 -24.87 -13.15 -2.71
C CYS A 6 -25.35 -12.89 -1.27
N PHE A 7 -26.64 -13.03 -0.97
CA PHE A 7 -27.21 -12.69 0.34
C PHE A 7 -27.59 -13.89 1.22
N ASN A 8 -27.41 -15.13 0.75
CA ASN A 8 -27.50 -16.32 1.57
C ASN A 8 -26.07 -16.82 1.92
N VAL A 9 -25.37 -16.06 2.72
CA VAL A 9 -24.03 -16.46 3.18
C VAL A 9 -24.16 -17.09 4.55
N ASP A 10 -24.08 -18.41 4.60
CA ASP A 10 -23.87 -19.14 5.85
C ASP A 10 -22.39 -18.97 6.26
N GLY A 11 -22.14 -18.09 7.22
CA GLY A 11 -20.83 -17.84 7.78
C GLY A 11 -20.65 -18.45 9.16
N THR A 12 -19.40 -18.64 9.58
CA THR A 12 -19.04 -19.09 10.93
C THR A 12 -18.69 -17.92 11.85
N GLY A 13 -19.01 -16.67 11.45
CA GLY A 13 -18.69 -15.46 12.19
C GLY A 13 -19.55 -15.22 13.43
N ALA A 14 -19.22 -14.16 14.17
CA ALA A 14 -19.93 -13.75 15.39
C ALA A 14 -21.29 -13.09 15.10
N TYR A 15 -21.55 -12.74 13.84
CA TYR A 15 -22.76 -12.06 13.38
C TYR A 15 -23.41 -12.77 12.19
N LYS A 16 -24.73 -12.65 12.09
CA LYS A 16 -25.53 -13.09 10.96
C LYS A 16 -26.03 -11.90 10.15
N PHE A 17 -26.09 -12.04 8.85
CA PHE A 17 -26.75 -11.09 7.97
C PHE A 17 -28.27 -11.07 8.23
N VAL A 18 -28.83 -9.87 8.41
CA VAL A 18 -30.27 -9.67 8.60
C VAL A 18 -30.88 -9.08 7.33
N SER A 19 -30.37 -7.94 6.87
CA SER A 19 -30.95 -7.23 5.73
C SER A 19 -29.97 -6.28 5.07
N LYS A 20 -30.28 -5.93 3.83
CA LYS A 20 -29.72 -4.77 3.13
C LYS A 20 -30.88 -3.91 2.65
N ASN A 21 -30.88 -2.61 3.01
CA ASN A 21 -31.91 -1.69 2.57
C ASN A 21 -31.63 -1.13 1.16
N GLU A 22 -32.57 -0.34 0.64
CA GLU A 22 -32.48 0.29 -0.69
C GLU A 22 -31.35 1.33 -0.77
N ASN A 23 -30.97 1.95 0.36
CA ASN A 23 -29.89 2.91 0.46
C ASN A 23 -28.50 2.24 0.46
N GLY A 24 -28.46 0.92 0.63
CA GLY A 24 -27.20 0.16 0.68
C GLY A 24 -26.74 -0.24 2.07
N ASP A 25 -27.42 0.22 3.15
CA ASP A 25 -27.06 -0.14 4.51
C ASP A 25 -27.26 -1.64 4.75
N VAL A 26 -26.30 -2.24 5.46
CA VAL A 26 -26.30 -3.65 5.81
C VAL A 26 -26.43 -3.82 7.32
N VAL A 27 -27.42 -4.59 7.74
CA VAL A 27 -27.69 -4.91 9.14
C VAL A 27 -27.25 -6.33 9.46
N LEU A 28 -26.45 -6.46 10.50
CA LEU A 28 -26.03 -7.73 11.07
C LEU A 28 -26.55 -7.86 12.50
N GLU A 29 -26.95 -9.06 12.92
CA GLU A 29 -27.28 -9.37 14.32
C GLU A 29 -26.32 -10.38 14.92
N ARG A 30 -26.15 -10.32 16.23
CA ARG A 30 -25.32 -11.25 16.99
C ARG A 30 -25.76 -12.70 16.80
N PHE A 31 -24.80 -13.56 16.49
CA PHE A 31 -25.02 -15.01 16.49
C PHE A 31 -24.73 -15.59 17.89
N ALA A 32 -25.76 -15.62 18.76
CA ALA A 32 -25.59 -16.03 20.15
C ALA A 32 -25.15 -17.50 20.32
N ASP A 33 -25.52 -18.37 19.37
CA ASP A 33 -25.14 -19.80 19.38
C ASP A 33 -23.83 -20.08 18.65
N GLY A 34 -23.13 -19.01 18.20
CA GLY A 34 -21.82 -19.12 17.53
C GLY A 34 -20.70 -19.52 18.48
N TRP A 35 -19.61 -20.05 17.95
CA TRP A 35 -18.42 -20.45 18.71
C TRP A 35 -17.72 -19.26 19.41
N ALA A 36 -17.93 -18.02 18.94
CA ALA A 36 -17.36 -16.80 19.47
C ALA A 36 -18.43 -15.68 19.46
N PRO A 37 -19.39 -15.71 20.39
CA PRO A 37 -20.47 -14.72 20.41
C PRO A 37 -19.93 -13.32 20.73
N ALA A 38 -20.47 -12.31 20.02
CA ALA A 38 -20.19 -10.91 20.28
C ALA A 38 -21.00 -10.36 21.46
N THR A 39 -20.64 -9.18 21.95
CA THR A 39 -21.40 -8.48 23.02
C THR A 39 -22.41 -7.48 22.47
N ILE A 40 -22.13 -6.87 21.32
CA ILE A 40 -23.06 -5.94 20.65
C ILE A 40 -24.12 -6.74 19.90
N ASP A 41 -25.39 -6.43 20.15
CA ASP A 41 -26.51 -7.18 19.57
C ASP A 41 -26.66 -6.94 18.06
N THR A 42 -26.48 -5.70 17.61
CA THR A 42 -26.71 -5.31 16.21
C THR A 42 -25.60 -4.37 15.72
N ILE A 43 -25.10 -4.63 14.52
CA ILE A 43 -24.19 -3.73 13.79
C ILE A 43 -24.87 -3.33 12.50
N THR A 44 -24.86 -2.02 12.21
CA THR A 44 -25.31 -1.48 10.93
C THR A 44 -24.14 -0.85 10.20
N PHE A 45 -23.78 -1.40 9.05
CA PHE A 45 -22.86 -0.73 8.12
C PHE A 45 -23.65 0.23 7.26
N LYS A 46 -23.48 1.52 7.46
CA LYS A 46 -24.17 2.58 6.73
C LYS A 46 -23.44 2.94 5.45
N TYR A 47 -24.16 3.06 4.35
CA TYR A 47 -23.65 3.61 3.11
C TYR A 47 -23.82 5.13 3.11
N ILE A 48 -22.73 5.86 3.34
CA ILE A 48 -22.75 7.32 3.45
C ILE A 48 -22.48 7.96 2.08
N THR A 49 -23.40 8.76 1.58
CA THR A 49 -23.27 9.55 0.34
C THR A 49 -22.87 10.99 0.58
N GLY A 50 -22.86 11.42 1.85
CA GLY A 50 -22.49 12.76 2.31
C GLY A 50 -21.20 12.75 3.14
N SER A 51 -21.08 13.76 4.02
CA SER A 51 -19.95 13.87 4.95
C SER A 51 -20.09 12.86 6.10
N ALA A 52 -19.12 12.00 6.26
CA ALA A 52 -19.06 11.09 7.39
C ALA A 52 -18.83 11.85 8.72
N GLU A 53 -18.20 13.01 8.68
CA GLU A 53 -17.96 13.88 9.83
C GLU A 53 -19.27 14.39 10.41
N ILE A 54 -20.17 14.87 9.54
CA ILE A 54 -21.51 15.37 9.95
C ILE A 54 -22.34 14.22 10.51
N ALA A 55 -22.30 13.04 9.88
CA ALA A 55 -23.02 11.86 10.34
C ALA A 55 -22.50 11.37 11.70
N PHE A 56 -21.19 11.48 11.96
CA PHE A 56 -20.59 11.17 13.25
C PHE A 56 -20.98 12.21 14.32
N GLU A 57 -20.88 13.51 14.01
CA GLU A 57 -21.25 14.61 14.92
C GLU A 57 -22.73 14.55 15.32
N SER A 58 -23.61 14.16 14.40
CA SER A 58 -25.04 13.98 14.68
C SER A 58 -25.39 12.72 15.48
N GLY A 59 -24.42 11.83 15.72
CA GLY A 59 -24.62 10.52 16.35
C GLY A 59 -25.25 9.47 15.44
N ASP A 60 -25.25 9.71 14.12
CA ASP A 60 -25.69 8.73 13.13
C ASP A 60 -24.66 7.63 12.89
N LEU A 61 -23.40 7.87 13.23
CA LEU A 61 -22.29 6.91 13.18
C LEU A 61 -21.60 6.85 14.54
N ASP A 62 -21.34 5.65 15.00
CA ASP A 62 -20.54 5.36 16.19
C ASP A 62 -19.05 5.21 15.84
N MET A 63 -18.71 4.92 14.59
CA MET A 63 -17.35 4.72 14.09
C MET A 63 -17.29 4.96 12.58
N ALA A 64 -16.21 5.59 12.11
CA ALA A 64 -15.92 5.72 10.68
C ALA A 64 -14.41 5.84 10.40
N ASN A 65 -14.05 5.54 9.14
CA ASN A 65 -12.74 5.88 8.59
C ASN A 65 -12.79 7.26 7.94
N TYR A 66 -11.67 7.98 7.98
CA TYR A 66 -11.54 9.35 7.48
C TYR A 66 -10.31 9.48 6.57
N GLY A 67 -10.32 10.48 5.69
CA GLY A 67 -9.11 10.98 5.07
C GLY A 67 -8.31 11.85 6.06
N ALA A 68 -7.01 12.06 5.81
CA ALA A 68 -6.12 12.79 6.72
C ALA A 68 -6.66 14.17 7.12
N THR A 69 -7.15 14.96 6.16
CA THR A 69 -7.70 16.31 6.43
C THR A 69 -8.88 16.28 7.40
N ASN A 70 -9.83 15.36 7.18
CA ASN A 70 -11.03 15.25 8.00
C ASN A 70 -10.71 14.66 9.38
N PHE A 71 -9.72 13.78 9.45
CA PHE A 71 -9.23 13.22 10.70
C PHE A 71 -8.70 14.32 11.65
N GLU A 72 -7.99 15.33 11.12
CA GLU A 72 -7.49 16.46 11.91
C GLU A 72 -8.64 17.27 12.55
N ILE A 73 -9.81 17.29 11.93
CA ILE A 73 -11.02 17.93 12.46
C ILE A 73 -11.66 17.03 13.52
N ILE A 74 -11.91 15.75 13.19
CA ILE A 74 -12.59 14.79 14.04
C ILE A 74 -11.89 14.60 15.39
N LYS A 75 -10.56 14.53 15.40
CA LYS A 75 -9.79 14.37 16.65
C LYS A 75 -9.92 15.54 17.63
N THR A 76 -10.52 16.67 17.20
CA THR A 76 -10.80 17.82 18.08
C THR A 76 -12.17 17.75 18.75
N TYR A 77 -13.02 16.78 18.38
CA TYR A 77 -14.36 16.64 18.95
C TYR A 77 -14.31 16.08 20.37
N ASP A 78 -15.23 16.53 21.20
CA ASP A 78 -15.44 15.93 22.52
C ASP A 78 -15.99 14.50 22.38
N ASN A 79 -15.65 13.63 23.32
CA ASN A 79 -16.13 12.24 23.38
C ASN A 79 -15.74 11.37 22.15
N VAL A 80 -14.55 11.59 21.60
CA VAL A 80 -14.03 10.87 20.44
C VAL A 80 -12.69 10.21 20.77
N VAL A 81 -12.52 8.96 20.38
CA VAL A 81 -11.21 8.31 20.28
C VAL A 81 -10.80 8.29 18.82
N ALA A 82 -9.76 9.02 18.48
CA ALA A 82 -9.22 9.10 17.14
C ALA A 82 -7.89 8.31 17.05
N LYS A 83 -7.74 7.50 16.04
CA LYS A 83 -6.58 6.62 15.83
C LYS A 83 -6.00 6.80 14.43
N GLU A 84 -4.68 6.96 14.36
CA GLU A 84 -3.87 6.80 13.17
C GLU A 84 -3.12 5.46 13.29
N GLN A 85 -3.18 4.64 12.29
CA GLN A 85 -2.59 3.31 12.35
C GLN A 85 -2.01 2.89 10.99
N PHE A 86 -0.82 2.32 10.99
CA PHE A 86 -0.28 1.66 9.81
C PHE A 86 -1.16 0.49 9.38
N VAL A 87 -1.28 0.31 8.07
CA VAL A 87 -1.83 -0.89 7.46
C VAL A 87 -0.76 -1.57 6.63
N ASN A 88 -0.86 -2.89 6.47
CA ASN A 88 0.16 -3.64 5.74
C ASN A 88 -0.03 -3.47 4.23
N ASN A 89 0.20 -2.25 3.76
CA ASN A 89 0.15 -1.88 2.35
C ASN A 89 1.32 -0.92 2.05
N LEU A 90 2.04 -1.20 0.97
CA LEU A 90 3.17 -0.43 0.47
C LEU A 90 2.86 0.05 -0.94
N CYS A 91 3.03 1.35 -1.19
CA CYS A 91 3.12 1.90 -2.54
C CYS A 91 4.59 1.98 -2.95
N PHE A 92 4.87 1.59 -4.18
CA PHE A 92 6.21 1.61 -4.76
C PHE A 92 6.17 1.90 -6.27
N VAL A 93 7.32 2.28 -6.80
CA VAL A 93 7.59 2.27 -8.24
C VAL A 93 8.18 0.89 -8.56
N THR A 94 7.45 0.06 -9.31
CA THR A 94 8.01 -1.18 -9.87
C THR A 94 8.83 -0.85 -11.10
N VAL A 95 9.97 -1.50 -11.24
CA VAL A 95 10.91 -1.32 -12.34
C VAL A 95 10.95 -2.61 -13.17
N ASN A 96 10.83 -2.51 -14.48
CA ASN A 96 10.94 -3.66 -15.36
C ASN A 96 12.38 -4.17 -15.38
N CYS A 97 12.61 -5.34 -14.78
CA CYS A 97 13.91 -5.98 -14.65
C CYS A 97 14.07 -7.19 -15.58
N VAL A 98 13.18 -7.36 -16.56
CA VAL A 98 13.27 -8.45 -17.53
C VAL A 98 14.61 -8.36 -18.28
N GLU A 99 15.28 -9.49 -18.48
CA GLU A 99 16.56 -9.55 -19.17
C GLU A 99 16.50 -8.90 -20.57
N GLY A 100 17.46 -8.02 -20.84
CA GLY A 100 17.52 -7.24 -22.08
C GLY A 100 16.87 -5.87 -22.00
N GLN A 101 16.11 -5.56 -20.95
CA GLN A 101 15.60 -4.22 -20.71
C GLN A 101 16.71 -3.32 -20.13
N PRO A 102 16.78 -2.04 -20.51
CA PRO A 102 17.77 -1.10 -19.96
C PRO A 102 17.70 -0.99 -18.42
N THR A 103 16.51 -1.07 -17.86
CA THR A 103 16.22 -1.01 -16.44
C THR A 103 16.58 -2.31 -15.69
N ALA A 104 16.96 -3.38 -16.39
CA ALA A 104 17.56 -4.56 -15.77
C ALA A 104 18.98 -4.29 -15.24
N ASP A 105 19.66 -3.25 -15.69
CA ASP A 105 20.95 -2.79 -15.14
C ASP A 105 20.75 -2.15 -13.77
N LEU A 106 21.37 -2.68 -12.73
CA LEU A 106 21.25 -2.15 -11.36
C LEU A 106 21.69 -0.68 -11.26
N ARG A 107 22.68 -0.24 -12.07
CA ARG A 107 23.14 1.17 -12.10
C ARG A 107 22.02 2.12 -12.57
N VAL A 108 21.22 1.68 -13.54
CA VAL A 108 20.05 2.43 -14.01
C VAL A 108 19.00 2.53 -12.91
N ARG A 109 18.71 1.42 -12.20
CA ARG A 109 17.77 1.43 -11.07
C ARG A 109 18.26 2.31 -9.91
N GLN A 110 19.55 2.26 -9.60
CA GLN A 110 20.15 3.15 -8.61
C GLN A 110 20.07 4.63 -9.02
N ALA A 111 20.30 4.93 -10.29
CA ALA A 111 20.16 6.30 -10.79
C ALA A 111 18.71 6.78 -10.66
N ILE A 112 17.71 5.94 -10.95
CA ILE A 112 16.30 6.25 -10.73
C ILE A 112 16.07 6.57 -9.24
N ALA A 113 16.55 5.70 -8.33
CA ALA A 113 16.36 5.91 -6.89
C ALA A 113 17.02 7.19 -6.38
N TYR A 114 18.21 7.57 -6.90
CA TYR A 114 18.87 8.84 -6.56
C TYR A 114 18.21 10.09 -7.15
N CYS A 115 17.31 9.95 -8.11
CA CYS A 115 16.50 11.06 -8.60
C CYS A 115 15.23 11.28 -7.78
N MET A 116 14.71 10.24 -7.09
CA MET A 116 13.42 10.27 -6.42
C MET A 116 13.47 10.99 -5.07
N ASN A 117 12.63 12.00 -4.89
CA ASN A 117 12.34 12.56 -3.56
C ASN A 117 11.18 11.79 -2.92
N THR A 118 11.52 10.79 -2.11
CA THR A 118 10.54 9.90 -1.47
C THR A 118 9.55 10.66 -0.58
N GLU A 119 9.94 11.76 0.09
CA GLU A 119 9.05 12.55 0.94
C GLU A 119 8.00 13.30 0.12
N ASP A 120 8.40 13.97 -0.96
CA ASP A 120 7.49 14.70 -1.84
C ASP A 120 6.54 13.73 -2.55
N LEU A 121 7.06 12.63 -3.09
CA LEU A 121 6.24 11.59 -3.72
C LEU A 121 5.26 10.95 -2.72
N CYS A 122 5.68 10.69 -1.49
CA CYS A 122 4.82 10.19 -0.42
C CYS A 122 3.66 11.16 -0.15
N SER A 123 3.96 12.44 0.07
CA SER A 123 2.94 13.46 0.36
C SER A 123 1.87 13.49 -0.73
N ILE A 124 2.28 13.54 -1.99
CA ILE A 124 1.36 13.64 -3.14
C ILE A 124 0.61 12.31 -3.36
N ALA A 125 1.32 11.19 -3.46
CA ALA A 125 0.73 9.90 -3.79
C ALA A 125 -0.20 9.34 -2.71
N SER A 126 -0.03 9.76 -1.46
CA SER A 126 -0.87 9.36 -0.34
C SER A 126 -1.89 10.43 0.08
N SER A 127 -1.89 11.60 -0.55
CA SER A 127 -2.66 12.77 -0.09
C SER A 127 -2.39 13.06 1.38
N ASP A 128 -1.11 13.12 1.77
CA ASP A 128 -0.59 13.34 3.12
C ASP A 128 -0.99 12.27 4.17
N SER A 129 -1.56 11.15 3.74
CA SER A 129 -1.98 10.08 4.64
C SER A 129 -0.94 8.97 4.83
N GLY A 130 0.11 8.94 4.01
CA GLY A 130 1.19 7.94 4.07
C GLY A 130 2.37 8.37 4.93
N LYS A 131 3.29 7.43 5.12
CA LYS A 131 4.62 7.70 5.69
C LYS A 131 5.68 7.31 4.66
N PRO A 132 6.72 8.13 4.44
CA PRO A 132 7.79 7.81 3.50
C PRO A 132 8.33 6.40 3.74
N ALA A 133 8.53 5.65 2.68
CA ALA A 133 9.01 4.27 2.74
C ALA A 133 10.39 4.16 2.09
N TYR A 134 11.31 3.54 2.81
CA TYR A 134 12.68 3.28 2.34
C TYR A 134 13.01 1.78 2.30
N ASN A 135 12.07 0.96 2.73
CA ASN A 135 12.19 -0.50 2.74
C ASN A 135 10.96 -1.12 2.08
N ILE A 136 11.17 -2.21 1.33
CA ILE A 136 10.07 -2.95 0.71
C ILE A 136 9.14 -3.61 1.73
N ALA A 137 9.62 -3.88 2.95
CA ALA A 137 8.81 -4.38 4.04
C ALA A 137 8.18 -3.22 4.82
N THR A 138 6.93 -3.37 5.21
CA THR A 138 6.26 -2.39 6.08
C THR A 138 6.70 -2.57 7.54
N PRO A 139 6.63 -1.53 8.40
CA PRO A 139 6.94 -1.64 9.82
C PRO A 139 6.08 -2.64 10.60
N LEU A 140 5.03 -3.19 9.99
CA LEU A 140 4.13 -4.20 10.57
C LEU A 140 4.59 -5.64 10.34
N ILE A 141 5.66 -5.83 9.57
CA ILE A 141 6.23 -7.15 9.33
C ILE A 141 6.90 -7.65 10.62
N VAL A 142 6.64 -8.91 10.95
CA VAL A 142 7.39 -9.60 12.00
C VAL A 142 8.87 -9.62 11.59
N ASP A 143 9.75 -9.31 12.51
CA ASP A 143 11.20 -9.16 12.27
C ASP A 143 11.60 -7.92 11.44
N TYR A 144 10.70 -6.95 11.24
CA TYR A 144 11.06 -5.71 10.55
C TYR A 144 12.28 -5.03 11.17
N ALA A 145 13.18 -4.58 10.31
CA ALA A 145 14.23 -3.63 10.64
C ALA A 145 14.49 -2.73 9.43
N ASP A 146 14.84 -1.48 9.68
CA ASP A 146 15.31 -0.57 8.65
C ASP A 146 16.79 -0.86 8.37
N VAL A 147 17.00 -1.78 7.42
CA VAL A 147 18.33 -2.37 7.14
C VAL A 147 18.88 -2.00 5.77
N ALA A 148 18.06 -1.41 4.91
CA ALA A 148 18.46 -0.99 3.57
C ALA A 148 19.12 0.40 3.59
N ASP A 149 19.99 0.65 2.62
CA ASP A 149 20.53 1.99 2.40
C ASP A 149 19.42 2.91 1.86
N HIS A 150 19.32 4.12 2.41
CA HIS A 150 18.42 5.14 1.88
C HIS A 150 19.08 5.85 0.69
N PHE A 151 18.28 6.14 -0.31
CA PHE A 151 18.70 6.89 -1.49
C PHE A 151 18.23 8.34 -1.36
N ASP A 152 19.06 9.18 -0.75
CA ASP A 152 18.81 10.62 -0.76
C ASP A 152 19.01 11.17 -2.18
N VAL A 153 18.25 12.21 -2.52
CA VAL A 153 18.35 12.84 -3.85
C VAL A 153 19.77 13.30 -4.14
N ASP A 154 20.36 12.74 -5.20
CA ASP A 154 21.71 13.04 -5.67
C ASP A 154 21.79 12.89 -7.19
N VAL A 155 21.40 13.95 -7.90
CA VAL A 155 21.39 13.97 -9.37
C VAL A 155 22.80 13.82 -9.98
N GLU A 156 23.85 14.28 -9.28
CA GLU A 156 25.22 14.11 -9.76
C GLU A 156 25.63 12.64 -9.75
N LYS A 157 25.27 11.93 -8.68
CA LYS A 157 25.51 10.49 -8.57
C LYS A 157 24.65 9.69 -9.56
N ALA A 158 23.38 10.08 -9.76
CA ALA A 158 22.54 9.51 -10.80
C ALA A 158 23.19 9.67 -12.20
N ASN A 159 23.66 10.86 -12.53
CA ASN A 159 24.35 11.12 -13.81
C ASN A 159 25.64 10.31 -13.96
N ALA A 160 26.40 10.11 -12.89
CA ALA A 160 27.60 9.27 -12.93
C ALA A 160 27.26 7.81 -13.26
N LEU A 161 26.25 7.24 -12.57
CA LEU A 161 25.76 5.88 -12.81
C LEU A 161 25.21 5.71 -14.23
N MET A 162 24.44 6.68 -14.72
CA MET A 162 23.92 6.66 -16.08
C MET A 162 25.05 6.75 -17.12
N THR A 163 26.11 7.53 -16.86
CA THR A 163 27.29 7.59 -17.73
C THR A 163 28.02 6.24 -17.79
N GLU A 164 28.17 5.56 -16.64
CA GLU A 164 28.73 4.21 -16.59
C GLU A 164 27.87 3.18 -17.32
N ALA A 165 26.55 3.41 -17.36
CA ALA A 165 25.59 2.57 -18.10
C ALA A 165 25.53 2.93 -19.60
N GLY A 166 26.25 3.97 -20.07
CA GLY A 166 26.35 4.36 -21.48
C GLY A 166 25.38 5.46 -21.91
N TYR A 167 24.76 6.17 -20.98
CA TYR A 167 23.85 7.30 -21.26
C TYR A 167 24.51 8.65 -21.01
N SER A 168 23.93 9.71 -21.57
CA SER A 168 24.43 11.08 -21.44
C SER A 168 23.34 12.08 -21.78
N GLU A 169 23.57 13.37 -21.59
CA GLU A 169 22.65 14.44 -21.99
C GLU A 169 22.25 14.39 -23.48
N SER A 170 23.15 13.93 -24.36
CA SER A 170 22.86 13.74 -25.78
C SER A 170 22.29 12.39 -26.17
N ASN A 171 22.25 11.47 -25.22
CA ASN A 171 21.74 10.10 -25.39
C ASN A 171 20.99 9.67 -24.11
N LYS A 172 19.86 10.31 -23.85
CA LYS A 172 19.01 10.01 -22.69
C LYS A 172 18.26 8.68 -22.88
N LEU A 173 18.00 8.00 -21.78
CA LEU A 173 17.19 6.79 -21.77
C LEU A 173 15.70 7.17 -21.78
N PRO A 174 14.92 6.78 -22.79
CA PRO A 174 13.47 6.94 -22.77
C PRO A 174 12.85 5.89 -21.87
N LEU A 175 11.91 6.31 -21.01
CA LEU A 175 11.16 5.45 -20.10
C LEU A 175 9.65 5.67 -20.28
N THR A 176 8.89 4.58 -20.26
CA THR A 176 7.43 4.57 -20.14
C THR A 176 7.05 4.31 -18.69
N LEU A 177 6.40 5.30 -18.07
CA LEU A 177 5.88 5.21 -16.70
C LEU A 177 4.38 5.00 -16.74
N ILE A 178 3.91 3.82 -16.28
CA ILE A 178 2.48 3.52 -16.25
C ILE A 178 1.88 3.76 -14.86
N VAL A 179 0.63 4.24 -14.83
CA VAL A 179 -0.11 4.52 -13.59
C VAL A 179 -1.61 4.32 -13.79
N SER A 180 -2.33 3.88 -12.76
CA SER A 180 -3.79 3.71 -12.85
C SER A 180 -4.50 5.06 -13.00
N SER A 181 -5.31 5.21 -14.06
CA SER A 181 -6.15 6.39 -14.30
C SER A 181 -7.20 6.65 -13.22
N SER A 182 -7.53 5.64 -12.41
CA SER A 182 -8.45 5.78 -11.28
C SER A 182 -7.82 6.42 -10.03
N ARG A 183 -6.49 6.58 -10.01
CA ARG A 183 -5.72 7.11 -8.89
C ARG A 183 -5.10 8.47 -9.28
N THR A 184 -5.91 9.52 -9.17
CA THR A 184 -5.49 10.89 -9.53
C THR A 184 -4.34 11.41 -8.67
N ASP A 185 -4.26 10.96 -7.41
CA ASP A 185 -3.14 11.18 -6.50
C ASP A 185 -1.83 10.57 -7.06
N TRP A 186 -1.88 9.33 -7.55
CA TRP A 186 -0.73 8.67 -8.15
C TRP A 186 -0.34 9.27 -9.50
N VAL A 187 -1.34 9.68 -10.31
CA VAL A 187 -1.06 10.40 -11.58
C VAL A 187 -0.27 11.67 -11.28
N SER A 188 -0.71 12.48 -10.29
CA SER A 188 0.01 13.68 -9.87
C SER A 188 1.42 13.39 -9.35
N ALA A 189 1.60 12.32 -8.58
CA ALA A 189 2.93 11.90 -8.12
C ALA A 189 3.83 11.44 -9.27
N CYS A 190 3.28 10.78 -10.29
CA CYS A 190 4.02 10.38 -11.48
C CYS A 190 4.49 11.59 -12.32
N GLU A 191 3.71 12.69 -12.35
CA GLU A 191 4.18 13.93 -13.01
C GLU A 191 5.38 14.53 -12.28
N VAL A 192 5.39 14.52 -10.93
CA VAL A 192 6.56 14.96 -10.14
C VAL A 192 7.74 14.01 -10.35
N LEU A 193 7.52 12.70 -10.29
CA LEU A 193 8.56 11.70 -10.54
C LEU A 193 9.20 11.88 -11.93
N LYS A 194 8.40 12.19 -12.95
CA LYS A 194 8.91 12.52 -14.29
C LYS A 194 9.84 13.73 -14.25
N GLU A 195 9.42 14.83 -13.60
CA GLU A 195 10.25 16.04 -13.48
C GLU A 195 11.57 15.74 -12.74
N GLU A 196 11.56 14.91 -11.72
CA GLU A 196 12.74 14.48 -10.98
C GLU A 196 13.69 13.64 -11.84
N LEU A 197 13.18 12.66 -12.57
CA LEU A 197 13.97 11.78 -13.43
C LEU A 197 14.59 12.56 -14.61
N GLU A 198 13.87 13.52 -15.19
CA GLU A 198 14.32 14.32 -16.32
C GLU A 198 15.44 15.32 -15.96
N GLN A 199 15.73 15.53 -14.66
CA GLN A 199 16.93 16.24 -14.19
C GLN A 199 18.22 15.45 -14.49
N SER A 200 18.12 14.14 -14.66
CA SER A 200 19.20 13.25 -15.07
C SER A 200 19.07 12.86 -16.56
N TYR A 201 19.71 11.76 -16.96
CA TYR A 201 19.74 11.31 -18.34
C TYR A 201 18.55 10.42 -18.72
N PHE A 202 17.35 10.81 -18.26
CA PHE A 202 16.08 10.16 -18.60
C PHE A 202 15.17 11.09 -19.42
N THR A 203 14.29 10.50 -20.21
CA THR A 203 13.08 11.15 -20.73
C THR A 203 11.90 10.27 -20.42
N VAL A 204 10.82 10.82 -19.86
CA VAL A 204 9.71 10.02 -19.31
C VAL A 204 8.40 10.32 -20.03
N ASN A 205 7.75 9.27 -20.51
CA ASN A 205 6.39 9.32 -21.03
C ASN A 205 5.45 8.65 -20.01
N ILE A 206 4.45 9.40 -19.51
CA ILE A 206 3.45 8.86 -18.59
C ILE A 206 2.28 8.32 -19.41
N GLU A 207 1.83 7.11 -19.07
CA GLU A 207 0.67 6.48 -19.67
C GLU A 207 -0.29 6.01 -18.58
N GLU A 208 -1.51 6.54 -18.62
CA GLU A 208 -2.59 6.14 -17.73
C GLU A 208 -3.21 4.83 -18.22
N ILE A 209 -3.36 3.86 -17.30
CA ILE A 209 -3.93 2.54 -17.59
C ILE A 209 -5.22 2.32 -16.80
N SER A 210 -6.12 1.50 -17.35
CA SER A 210 -7.41 1.16 -16.73
C SER A 210 -7.43 -0.22 -16.06
N ASP A 211 -6.42 -1.04 -16.29
CA ASP A 211 -6.28 -2.40 -15.77
C ASP A 211 -4.79 -2.75 -15.51
N THR A 212 -4.51 -3.94 -15.01
CA THR A 212 -3.16 -4.38 -14.67
C THR A 212 -2.46 -5.19 -15.77
N ALA A 213 -3.07 -5.37 -16.94
CA ALA A 213 -2.54 -6.26 -17.97
C ALA A 213 -1.12 -5.90 -18.43
N ARG A 214 -0.76 -4.61 -18.41
CA ARG A 214 0.58 -4.16 -18.77
C ARG A 214 1.62 -4.57 -17.73
N PHE A 215 1.27 -4.61 -16.44
CA PHE A 215 2.15 -5.15 -15.41
C PHE A 215 2.37 -6.66 -15.61
N ASP A 216 1.30 -7.41 -15.89
CA ASP A 216 1.35 -8.86 -16.08
C ASP A 216 2.19 -9.25 -17.31
N ASN A 217 2.21 -8.39 -18.34
CA ASN A 217 2.96 -8.60 -19.59
C ASN A 217 4.33 -7.92 -19.61
N HIS A 218 4.75 -7.24 -18.55
CA HIS A 218 5.98 -6.43 -18.47
C HIS A 218 6.09 -5.39 -19.61
N ASP A 219 4.97 -4.80 -20.03
CA ASP A 219 4.89 -3.78 -21.09
C ASP A 219 4.95 -2.38 -20.50
N PHE A 220 6.06 -2.06 -19.86
CA PHE A 220 6.38 -0.77 -19.24
C PHE A 220 7.87 -0.74 -18.90
N ASP A 221 8.41 0.42 -18.52
CA ASP A 221 9.73 0.55 -17.91
C ASP A 221 9.59 0.80 -16.39
N LEU A 222 8.69 1.70 -16.01
CA LEU A 222 8.34 2.01 -14.62
C LEU A 222 6.82 1.93 -14.43
N GLY A 223 6.37 1.62 -13.21
CA GLY A 223 4.94 1.64 -12.91
C GLY A 223 4.68 1.92 -11.44
N MET A 224 3.79 2.87 -11.13
CA MET A 224 3.39 3.13 -9.74
C MET A 224 2.22 2.22 -9.36
N ILE A 225 2.42 1.44 -8.31
CA ILE A 225 1.42 0.49 -7.82
C ILE A 225 1.56 0.28 -6.30
N GLY A 226 0.51 -0.20 -5.66
CA GLY A 226 0.51 -0.57 -4.24
C GLY A 226 0.10 -2.01 -4.03
N ILE A 227 0.69 -2.65 -3.03
CA ILE A 227 0.37 -4.03 -2.67
C ILE A 227 0.25 -4.20 -1.16
N GLY A 228 -0.74 -4.99 -0.75
CA GLY A 228 -0.87 -5.50 0.61
C GLY A 228 -0.48 -6.97 0.67
N LEU A 229 0.46 -7.30 1.55
CA LEU A 229 0.90 -8.68 1.80
C LEU A 229 0.65 -9.06 3.26
N THR A 230 1.00 -10.28 3.65
CA THR A 230 0.85 -10.71 5.04
C THR A 230 1.91 -10.07 5.95
N SER A 231 1.75 -10.19 7.26
CA SER A 231 2.72 -9.68 8.25
C SER A 231 4.02 -10.48 8.33
N GLN A 232 4.22 -11.46 7.47
CA GLN A 232 5.47 -12.25 7.40
C GLN A 232 6.23 -11.93 6.14
N PHE A 233 7.51 -11.56 6.27
CA PHE A 233 8.35 -11.21 5.11
C PHE A 233 8.48 -12.33 4.08
N ARG A 234 8.32 -13.59 4.48
CA ARG A 234 8.27 -14.73 3.56
C ARG A 234 7.25 -14.56 2.42
N SER A 235 6.13 -13.88 2.66
CA SER A 235 5.13 -13.65 1.62
C SER A 235 5.60 -12.70 0.52
N TYR A 236 6.63 -11.89 0.78
CA TYR A 236 7.23 -10.99 -0.21
C TYR A 236 8.06 -11.72 -1.27
N GLU A 237 8.46 -12.98 -1.00
CA GLU A 237 9.12 -13.84 -2.00
C GLU A 237 8.32 -13.92 -3.30
N ALA A 238 6.98 -13.84 -3.22
CA ALA A 238 6.12 -13.86 -4.40
C ALA A 238 6.36 -12.69 -5.38
N LEU A 239 6.87 -11.56 -4.90
CA LEU A 239 7.26 -10.41 -5.74
C LEU A 239 8.54 -10.66 -6.54
N PHE A 240 9.32 -11.65 -6.16
CA PHE A 240 10.63 -11.96 -6.74
C PHE A 240 10.67 -13.33 -7.40
N ASN A 241 9.61 -14.11 -7.34
CA ASN A 241 9.53 -15.45 -7.92
C ASN A 241 8.78 -15.40 -9.25
N LEU A 242 9.44 -15.80 -10.33
CA LEU A 242 8.89 -15.83 -11.70
C LEU A 242 7.68 -16.78 -11.85
N ASP A 243 7.54 -17.77 -10.98
CA ASP A 243 6.42 -18.72 -11.03
C ASP A 243 5.12 -18.15 -10.44
N THR A 244 5.16 -16.92 -9.91
CA THR A 244 3.98 -16.24 -9.35
C THR A 244 3.54 -15.10 -10.26
N GLY A 245 2.25 -14.86 -10.36
CA GLY A 245 1.71 -13.67 -11.05
C GLY A 245 1.94 -12.34 -10.29
N LEU A 246 2.69 -12.36 -9.18
CA LEU A 246 2.98 -11.15 -8.38
C LEU A 246 4.36 -10.54 -8.70
N ASN A 247 5.23 -11.23 -9.43
CA ASN A 247 6.50 -10.68 -9.86
C ASN A 247 6.33 -9.74 -11.07
N MET A 248 5.76 -8.58 -10.81
CA MET A 248 5.48 -7.56 -11.83
C MET A 248 6.74 -6.94 -12.42
N SER A 249 7.86 -6.98 -11.69
CA SER A 249 9.14 -6.47 -12.20
C SER A 249 9.84 -7.43 -13.18
N GLY A 250 9.45 -8.70 -13.19
CA GLY A 250 10.16 -9.74 -13.96
C GLY A 250 11.59 -9.98 -13.50
N ILE A 251 11.96 -9.53 -12.30
CA ILE A 251 13.31 -9.73 -11.75
C ILE A 251 13.59 -11.22 -11.53
N ASN A 252 14.76 -11.65 -12.00
CA ASN A 252 15.29 -13.00 -11.78
C ASN A 252 16.73 -12.87 -11.26
N ASP A 253 16.86 -12.53 -9.98
CA ASP A 253 18.14 -12.29 -9.33
C ASP A 253 18.50 -13.43 -8.37
N ALA A 254 19.65 -14.07 -8.61
CA ALA A 254 20.09 -15.22 -7.84
C ALA A 254 20.39 -14.89 -6.37
N ASP A 255 20.89 -13.69 -6.08
CA ASP A 255 21.21 -13.27 -4.72
C ASP A 255 19.92 -13.03 -3.92
N VAL A 256 18.90 -12.43 -4.56
CA VAL A 256 17.57 -12.27 -3.96
C VAL A 256 16.94 -13.63 -3.69
N GLN A 257 16.97 -14.58 -4.64
CA GLN A 257 16.44 -15.92 -4.45
C GLN A 257 17.17 -16.67 -3.31
N ALA A 258 18.50 -16.58 -3.26
CA ALA A 258 19.29 -17.20 -2.21
C ALA A 258 18.99 -16.59 -0.83
N ALA A 259 18.79 -15.27 -0.77
CA ALA A 259 18.44 -14.57 0.46
C ALA A 259 17.09 -15.07 1.01
N PHE A 260 16.04 -15.14 0.19
CA PHE A 260 14.75 -15.71 0.60
C PHE A 260 14.85 -17.18 1.02
N ALA A 261 15.62 -18.00 0.31
CA ALA A 261 15.82 -19.41 0.64
C ALA A 261 16.55 -19.60 1.99
N SER A 262 17.39 -18.65 2.40
CA SER A 262 18.17 -18.70 3.64
C SER A 262 17.41 -18.28 4.90
N MET A 263 16.19 -17.73 4.79
CA MET A 263 15.41 -17.23 5.91
C MET A 263 15.00 -18.34 6.88
N THR A 264 15.60 -18.36 8.07
CA THR A 264 15.31 -19.33 9.14
C THR A 264 15.13 -18.69 10.50
N ASP A 265 15.54 -17.44 10.66
CA ASP A 265 15.49 -16.65 11.89
C ASP A 265 15.39 -15.15 11.58
N THR A 266 15.29 -14.32 12.62
CA THR A 266 15.20 -12.85 12.49
C THR A 266 16.39 -12.27 11.71
N ALA A 267 17.61 -12.72 11.97
CA ALA A 267 18.80 -12.13 11.33
C ALA A 267 18.85 -12.43 9.82
N SER A 268 18.56 -13.66 9.43
CA SER A 268 18.48 -14.05 8.02
C SER A 268 17.26 -13.43 7.30
N THR A 269 16.16 -13.21 8.01
CA THR A 269 14.99 -12.49 7.49
C THR A 269 15.34 -11.02 7.21
N GLN A 270 16.04 -10.35 8.13
CA GLN A 270 16.49 -8.96 7.93
C GLN A 270 17.53 -8.85 6.80
N ALA A 271 18.42 -9.83 6.68
CA ALA A 271 19.37 -9.88 5.56
C ALA A 271 18.65 -10.03 4.22
N ALA A 272 17.63 -10.88 4.13
CA ALA A 272 16.81 -11.03 2.93
C ALA A 272 16.02 -9.76 2.61
N MET A 273 15.49 -9.08 3.63
CA MET A 273 14.80 -7.80 3.49
C MET A 273 15.73 -6.72 2.89
N LYS A 274 16.99 -6.65 3.37
CA LYS A 274 17.99 -5.75 2.81
C LYS A 274 18.26 -6.05 1.33
N VAL A 275 18.59 -7.28 0.99
CA VAL A 275 18.91 -7.68 -0.39
C VAL A 275 17.73 -7.42 -1.33
N ALA A 276 16.50 -7.75 -0.90
CA ALA A 276 15.29 -7.50 -1.69
C ALA A 276 15.06 -6.01 -1.94
N THR A 277 15.23 -5.17 -0.92
CA THR A 277 15.08 -3.70 -1.05
C THR A 277 16.16 -3.13 -1.97
N GLU A 278 17.42 -3.50 -1.77
CA GLU A 278 18.56 -2.99 -2.55
C GLU A 278 18.60 -3.50 -3.99
N SER A 279 17.82 -4.52 -4.32
CA SER A 279 17.62 -4.93 -5.73
C SER A 279 16.98 -3.83 -6.57
N LEU A 280 16.22 -2.91 -5.93
CA LEU A 280 15.49 -1.81 -6.56
C LEU A 280 14.56 -2.25 -7.70
N ALA A 281 14.10 -3.50 -7.65
CA ALA A 281 13.04 -3.98 -8.54
C ALA A 281 11.69 -3.35 -8.18
N TYR A 282 11.54 -2.95 -6.92
CA TYR A 282 10.42 -2.23 -6.34
C TYR A 282 11.00 -1.13 -5.46
N ILE A 283 10.94 0.13 -5.92
CA ILE A 283 11.45 1.28 -5.18
C ILE A 283 10.35 1.82 -4.29
N PRO A 284 10.47 1.73 -2.95
CA PRO A 284 9.43 2.15 -2.03
C PRO A 284 9.11 3.64 -2.15
N VAL A 285 7.84 4.01 -1.98
CA VAL A 285 7.37 5.41 -1.96
C VAL A 285 6.74 5.72 -0.61
N TYR A 286 5.70 4.98 -0.20
CA TYR A 286 5.08 5.20 1.11
C TYR A 286 4.46 3.94 1.71
N TYR A 287 4.47 3.89 3.04
CA TYR A 287 3.67 2.97 3.83
C TYR A 287 2.28 3.58 4.04
N SER A 288 1.23 2.81 3.76
CA SER A 288 -0.12 3.28 3.96
C SER A 288 -0.47 3.36 5.45
N THR A 289 -1.20 4.41 5.81
CA THR A 289 -1.87 4.54 7.10
C THR A 289 -3.38 4.62 6.89
N THR A 290 -4.13 4.31 7.93
CA THR A 290 -5.56 4.54 8.00
C THR A 290 -5.88 5.40 9.19
N PHE A 291 -6.88 6.25 9.03
CA PHE A 291 -7.39 7.14 10.06
C PHE A 291 -8.82 6.71 10.37
N TYR A 292 -9.11 6.45 11.64
CA TYR A 292 -10.45 6.15 12.07
C TYR A 292 -10.76 6.80 13.43
N ALA A 293 -12.02 7.04 13.66
CA ALA A 293 -12.48 7.56 14.95
C ALA A 293 -13.76 6.84 15.35
N TYR A 294 -13.98 6.76 16.67
CA TYR A 294 -15.15 6.15 17.27
C TYR A 294 -15.55 6.87 18.55
N ASP A 295 -16.83 6.70 18.94
CA ASP A 295 -17.38 7.23 20.20
C ASP A 295 -16.57 6.68 21.39
N ALA A 296 -16.18 7.53 22.34
CA ALA A 296 -15.38 7.16 23.49
C ALA A 296 -16.07 6.18 24.45
N ASP A 297 -17.40 6.08 24.40
CA ASP A 297 -18.15 5.06 25.12
C ASP A 297 -18.12 3.68 24.45
N LEU A 298 -17.64 3.61 23.18
CA LEU A 298 -17.40 2.35 22.48
C LEU A 298 -16.03 1.81 22.87
N ASN A 299 -15.98 0.65 23.51
CA ASN A 299 -14.75 -0.11 23.70
C ASN A 299 -14.44 -0.88 22.40
N ALA A 300 -13.72 -0.23 21.48
CA ALA A 300 -13.30 -0.82 20.22
C ALA A 300 -11.87 -1.35 20.35
N SER A 301 -11.62 -2.55 19.80
CA SER A 301 -10.27 -3.06 19.60
C SER A 301 -9.58 -2.24 18.50
N ASP A 302 -8.26 -2.19 18.52
CA ASP A 302 -7.51 -1.63 17.39
C ASP A 302 -7.77 -2.45 16.11
N MET A 303 -7.66 -1.78 14.95
CA MET A 303 -7.74 -2.47 13.67
C MET A 303 -6.66 -3.55 13.59
N ASN A 304 -7.03 -4.74 13.12
CA ASN A 304 -6.04 -5.76 12.80
C ASN A 304 -5.24 -5.33 11.57
N THR A 305 -3.95 -5.07 11.78
CA THR A 305 -3.07 -4.52 10.76
C THR A 305 -2.77 -5.49 9.63
N GLN A 306 -2.82 -6.80 9.90
CA GLN A 306 -2.59 -7.84 8.90
C GLN A 306 -3.72 -7.90 7.86
N PHE A 307 -4.96 -7.65 8.31
CA PHE A 307 -6.14 -7.74 7.44
C PHE A 307 -6.75 -6.37 7.10
N SER A 308 -6.22 -5.29 7.67
CA SER A 308 -6.80 -3.95 7.59
C SER A 308 -8.29 -3.94 7.93
N ALA A 309 -8.67 -4.68 8.96
CA ALA A 309 -10.05 -4.93 9.34
C ALA A 309 -10.24 -4.93 10.86
N PHE A 310 -11.46 -4.63 11.28
CA PHE A 310 -11.86 -4.72 12.68
C PHE A 310 -12.50 -6.07 12.99
N PHE A 311 -12.21 -6.60 14.17
CA PHE A 311 -12.94 -7.76 14.73
C PHE A 311 -14.07 -7.24 15.62
N TYR A 312 -15.21 -6.89 15.03
CA TYR A 312 -16.38 -6.31 15.71
C TYR A 312 -16.94 -7.18 16.83
N ARG A 313 -16.63 -8.48 16.88
CA ARG A 313 -17.01 -9.37 17.99
C ARG A 313 -16.40 -8.95 19.33
N ASP A 314 -15.26 -8.28 19.29
CA ASP A 314 -14.49 -7.86 20.45
C ASP A 314 -14.91 -6.45 20.93
N PHE A 315 -15.86 -5.81 20.24
CA PHE A 315 -16.40 -4.51 20.59
C PHE A 315 -17.47 -4.62 21.68
N SER A 316 -17.53 -3.60 22.55
CA SER A 316 -18.55 -3.49 23.60
C SER A 316 -18.82 -2.03 23.94
N TRP A 317 -20.00 -1.75 24.50
CA TRP A 317 -20.29 -0.44 25.05
C TRP A 317 -19.91 -0.37 26.52
N ASN A 318 -19.34 0.75 26.95
CA ASN A 318 -18.97 1.05 28.34
C ASN A 318 -20.17 1.53 29.20
N LYS A 319 -21.39 1.09 28.87
CA LYS A 319 -22.64 1.52 29.55
C LYS A 319 -23.01 0.58 30.65
#